data_b4b1433050224611873c2e0054230467
#
_entry.id   b4b1433050224611873c2e0054230467
#
_cell.length_a   1.000
_cell.length_b   1.000
_cell.length_c   1.000
_cell.angle_alpha   90.00
_cell.angle_beta   90.00
_cell.angle_gamma   90.00
#
_symmetry.space_group_name_H-M   'P 1'
#
loop_
_entity.id
_entity.type
_entity.pdbx_description
1 polymer ?
#
loop_
_entity_poly.entity_id
_entity_poly.type
_entity_poly.pdbx_seq_one_letter_code
_entity_poly.pdbx_strand_id
1 'polypeptide(L)'
;VNSKINRNSFKNYFIGFLGIILSIQSVLAASGLFPKMPAATNVYVVDCRNDSADARTTAWALQGVVNQSLAEVYVIEKERERHMEQLKDCGRPFKMLEPLAGNNAGLRTLFKKYQGRVKRMIIYDPNRDWTCYLALMSAAQQGGIPVSESVKNDLTSEFHWQGKVEDFRSRFPKQMEAYDWALANLMPGCNKQVVFAVGSQLPLVDYVVASKGFVFGMDFNGDRAEVEKIFRTGGYGVGTSLMGYANTGDEANKVSNPFGFGYVASDLYANGSFWSSFPDKTYKQTPGKAIAAVPGKIYASIMWSDGDNLQFDQNALWNLWHDPARGSIPVSTALSPTLQELNSPLLDWYYSKMTDNDELMAGPTGLQFIFIQDFKDDLFPAWCKLTREWCTDAGFYTVRIWLAPFMSEKYITYMKTCGFAGVLGERGAIQAGFPPKIDTHGVSNEEELYQQFAAVKPNLRAPVFASFTPIVAGFTKDGMNAYTEIKRQVDRLEAAYPDRYVFLLPKDQFATIRAYYHLPPNP
;
A
#
# COMPACT_ATOMS: atom_id res chain seq x y z
N VAL A 1 51.62 41.47 -6.52
CA VAL A 1 51.57 40.21 -5.73
C VAL A 1 50.38 39.41 -6.28
N ASN A 2 50.66 38.45 -7.18
CA ASN A 2 49.66 37.58 -7.82
C ASN A 2 49.45 36.34 -6.95
N SER A 3 48.27 36.18 -6.39
CA SER A 3 47.84 34.94 -5.77
C SER A 3 47.15 34.03 -6.80
N LYS A 4 47.84 32.96 -7.20
CA LYS A 4 47.26 31.88 -8.01
C LYS A 4 46.29 31.08 -7.14
N ILE A 5 44.99 31.20 -7.39
CA ILE A 5 43.95 30.34 -6.82
C ILE A 5 44.05 28.97 -7.49
N ASN A 6 44.29 27.95 -6.69
CA ASN A 6 44.49 26.57 -7.13
C ASN A 6 43.17 25.93 -7.61
N ARG A 7 42.98 25.85 -8.93
CA ARG A 7 41.76 25.30 -9.58
C ARG A 7 41.57 23.80 -9.42
N ASN A 8 42.52 23.08 -8.83
CA ASN A 8 42.44 21.62 -8.70
C ASN A 8 41.63 21.15 -7.46
N SER A 9 41.43 22.02 -6.48
CA SER A 9 40.69 21.65 -5.27
C SER A 9 39.16 21.52 -5.52
N PHE A 10 38.61 22.28 -6.47
CA PHE A 10 37.16 22.22 -6.78
C PHE A 10 36.75 21.00 -7.61
N LYS A 11 37.62 20.45 -8.44
CA LYS A 11 37.30 19.25 -9.24
C LYS A 11 37.16 17.99 -8.37
N ASN A 12 37.94 17.85 -7.31
CA ASN A 12 37.89 16.67 -6.45
C ASN A 12 36.66 16.62 -5.54
N TYR A 13 36.13 17.77 -5.15
CA TYR A 13 34.85 17.83 -4.38
C TYR A 13 33.61 17.52 -5.25
N PHE A 14 33.64 17.92 -6.53
CA PHE A 14 32.53 17.66 -7.44
C PHE A 14 32.45 16.19 -7.88
N ILE A 15 33.60 15.53 -8.06
CA ILE A 15 33.70 14.11 -8.39
C ILE A 15 33.30 13.25 -7.18
N GLY A 16 33.67 13.65 -5.96
CA GLY A 16 33.27 12.95 -4.73
C GLY A 16 31.77 13.04 -4.46
N PHE A 17 31.13 14.18 -4.73
CA PHE A 17 29.70 14.38 -4.54
C PHE A 17 28.85 13.63 -5.59
N LEU A 18 29.31 13.60 -6.86
CA LEU A 18 28.66 12.81 -7.91
C LEU A 18 28.82 11.29 -7.66
N GLY A 19 29.95 10.86 -7.14
CA GLY A 19 30.21 9.45 -6.79
C GLY A 19 29.34 8.96 -5.64
N ILE A 20 29.07 9.80 -4.65
CA ILE A 20 28.19 9.48 -3.53
C ILE A 20 26.71 9.43 -3.97
N ILE A 21 26.26 10.35 -4.84
CA ILE A 21 24.91 10.34 -5.38
C ILE A 21 24.68 9.12 -6.29
N LEU A 22 25.65 8.77 -7.13
CA LEU A 22 25.57 7.57 -7.97
C LEU A 22 25.66 6.26 -7.17
N SER A 23 26.40 6.22 -6.06
CA SER A 23 26.46 5.04 -5.19
C SER A 23 25.18 4.85 -4.37
N ILE A 24 24.51 5.93 -3.96
CA ILE A 24 23.19 5.85 -3.27
C ILE A 24 22.11 5.40 -4.25
N GLN A 25 22.11 5.87 -5.49
CA GLN A 25 21.15 5.43 -6.52
C GLN A 25 21.37 3.96 -6.93
N SER A 26 22.59 3.48 -7.01
CA SER A 26 22.90 2.08 -7.35
C SER A 26 22.58 1.11 -6.20
N VAL A 27 22.67 1.55 -4.94
CA VAL A 27 22.31 0.74 -3.77
C VAL A 27 20.80 0.60 -3.62
N LEU A 28 20.01 1.65 -3.92
CA LEU A 28 18.55 1.57 -3.88
C LEU A 28 17.97 0.71 -5.03
N ALA A 29 18.55 0.78 -6.23
CA ALA A 29 18.11 -0.05 -7.36
C ALA A 29 18.43 -1.56 -7.18
N ALA A 30 19.37 -1.91 -6.30
CA ALA A 30 19.77 -3.31 -6.05
C ALA A 30 19.03 -3.96 -4.86
N SER A 31 18.32 -3.21 -4.01
CA SER A 31 17.72 -3.72 -2.76
C SER A 31 16.19 -3.70 -2.69
N GLY A 32 15.50 -3.20 -3.72
CA GLY A 32 14.05 -2.96 -3.68
C GLY A 32 13.65 -1.81 -2.75
N LEU A 33 12.35 -1.48 -2.72
CA LEU A 33 11.80 -0.43 -1.85
C LEU A 33 11.29 -0.98 -0.51
N PHE A 34 11.06 -2.28 -0.43
CA PHE A 34 10.53 -2.93 0.77
C PHE A 34 11.43 -4.06 1.24
N PRO A 35 11.57 -4.26 2.55
CA PRO A 35 12.27 -5.42 3.10
C PRO A 35 11.67 -6.74 2.65
N LYS A 36 12.47 -7.59 2.03
CA LYS A 36 12.07 -8.94 1.58
C LYS A 36 12.46 -9.99 2.62
N MET A 37 11.60 -11.00 2.78
CA MET A 37 11.88 -12.13 3.67
C MET A 37 12.40 -13.33 2.88
N PRO A 38 13.31 -14.14 3.45
CA PRO A 38 13.77 -15.36 2.81
C PRO A 38 12.63 -16.37 2.61
N ALA A 39 12.48 -16.88 1.39
CA ALA A 39 11.40 -17.79 1.03
C ALA A 39 11.53 -19.18 1.66
N ALA A 40 10.44 -19.70 2.24
CA ALA A 40 10.33 -21.08 2.69
C ALA A 40 9.73 -21.99 1.62
N THR A 41 10.13 -23.26 1.63
CA THR A 41 9.52 -24.31 0.78
C THR A 41 8.18 -24.80 1.33
N ASN A 42 8.04 -24.88 2.64
CA ASN A 42 6.82 -25.34 3.32
C ASN A 42 6.36 -24.27 4.31
N VAL A 43 5.06 -24.11 4.44
CA VAL A 43 4.44 -23.11 5.31
C VAL A 43 3.62 -23.79 6.40
N TYR A 44 3.75 -23.31 7.62
CA TYR A 44 2.95 -23.74 8.76
C TYR A 44 1.88 -22.70 9.04
N VAL A 45 0.65 -23.12 8.96
CA VAL A 45 -0.53 -22.24 9.12
C VAL A 45 -1.13 -22.45 10.50
N VAL A 46 -1.37 -21.37 11.21
CA VAL A 46 -2.01 -21.39 12.52
C VAL A 46 -3.27 -20.53 12.51
N ASP A 47 -4.32 -20.99 13.18
CA ASP A 47 -5.59 -20.27 13.30
C ASP A 47 -5.67 -19.56 14.66
N CYS A 48 -5.56 -18.23 14.65
CA CYS A 48 -5.61 -17.38 15.84
C CYS A 48 -6.91 -16.57 15.95
N ARG A 49 -7.97 -16.91 15.17
CA ARG A 49 -9.22 -16.14 15.14
C ARG A 49 -9.91 -16.05 16.50
N ASN A 50 -9.76 -17.07 17.33
CA ASN A 50 -10.37 -17.17 18.65
C ASN A 50 -9.43 -16.76 19.80
N ASP A 51 -8.21 -16.32 19.48
CA ASP A 51 -7.26 -15.86 20.48
C ASP A 51 -7.62 -14.45 20.96
N SER A 52 -7.24 -14.10 22.19
CA SER A 52 -7.37 -12.74 22.70
C SER A 52 -6.54 -11.75 21.88
N ALA A 53 -6.86 -10.46 21.96
CA ALA A 53 -6.14 -9.42 21.22
C ALA A 53 -4.63 -9.43 21.54
N ASP A 54 -4.27 -9.54 22.82
CA ASP A 54 -2.87 -9.61 23.26
C ASP A 54 -2.17 -10.86 22.74
N ALA A 55 -2.88 -12.01 22.74
CA ALA A 55 -2.33 -13.26 22.22
C ALA A 55 -2.12 -13.18 20.70
N ARG A 56 -3.04 -12.56 19.93
CA ARG A 56 -2.84 -12.30 18.50
C ARG A 56 -1.65 -11.39 18.23
N THR A 57 -1.51 -10.29 18.98
CA THR A 57 -0.33 -9.40 18.87
C THR A 57 0.98 -10.19 19.08
N THR A 58 1.02 -11.04 20.11
CA THR A 58 2.18 -11.91 20.37
C THR A 58 2.39 -12.93 19.23
N ALA A 59 1.32 -13.50 18.66
CA ALA A 59 1.39 -14.47 17.58
C ALA A 59 1.94 -13.84 16.28
N TRP A 60 1.45 -12.64 15.90
CA TRP A 60 1.97 -11.88 14.76
C TRP A 60 3.44 -11.48 14.95
N ALA A 61 3.82 -11.06 16.15
CA ALA A 61 5.22 -10.75 16.44
C ALA A 61 6.11 -12.00 16.36
N LEU A 62 5.65 -13.15 16.87
CA LEU A 62 6.38 -14.42 16.74
C LEU A 62 6.48 -14.86 15.27
N GLN A 63 5.41 -14.72 14.49
CA GLN A 63 5.45 -14.90 13.04
C GLN A 63 6.55 -14.03 12.41
N GLY A 64 6.57 -12.74 12.71
CA GLY A 64 7.59 -11.81 12.22
C GLY A 64 9.01 -12.23 12.58
N VAL A 65 9.24 -12.64 13.83
CA VAL A 65 10.57 -13.14 14.29
C VAL A 65 11.02 -14.38 13.54
N VAL A 66 10.12 -15.34 13.30
CA VAL A 66 10.45 -16.55 12.54
C VAL A 66 10.71 -16.20 11.09
N ASN A 67 9.82 -15.41 10.47
CA ASN A 67 9.87 -15.07 9.06
C ASN A 67 11.06 -14.17 8.68
N GLN A 68 11.69 -13.47 9.63
CA GLN A 68 12.97 -12.78 9.38
C GLN A 68 14.04 -13.70 8.78
N SER A 69 14.08 -14.96 9.19
CA SER A 69 15.09 -15.91 8.75
C SER A 69 14.57 -16.88 7.70
N LEU A 70 13.28 -17.18 7.73
CA LEU A 70 12.61 -18.08 6.79
C LEU A 70 11.10 -17.85 6.90
N ALA A 71 10.45 -17.41 5.83
CA ALA A 71 9.03 -17.06 5.80
C ALA A 71 8.13 -18.32 5.76
N GLU A 72 8.15 -19.08 6.85
CA GLU A 72 7.47 -20.37 6.99
C GLU A 72 6.21 -20.33 7.87
N VAL A 73 5.85 -19.18 8.44
CA VAL A 73 4.67 -19.02 9.30
C VAL A 73 3.63 -18.15 8.63
N TYR A 74 2.38 -18.61 8.68
CA TYR A 74 1.19 -17.88 8.23
C TYR A 74 0.11 -17.93 9.30
N VAL A 75 -0.48 -16.78 9.65
CA VAL A 75 -1.50 -16.66 10.70
C VAL A 75 -2.85 -16.33 10.08
N ILE A 76 -3.88 -17.12 10.39
CA ILE A 76 -5.27 -16.81 10.09
C ILE A 76 -5.84 -16.00 11.27
N GLU A 77 -6.26 -14.76 11.00
CA GLU A 77 -6.74 -13.83 12.05
C GLU A 77 -8.25 -13.51 11.93
N LYS A 78 -8.79 -13.54 10.71
CA LYS A 78 -10.19 -13.38 10.34
C LYS A 78 -10.47 -14.14 9.05
N GLU A 79 -11.70 -14.20 8.59
CA GLU A 79 -12.13 -14.64 7.24
C GLU A 79 -11.31 -15.83 6.70
N ARG A 80 -11.38 -16.97 7.41
CA ARG A 80 -10.57 -18.15 7.12
C ARG A 80 -10.63 -18.58 5.65
N GLU A 81 -11.79 -18.51 5.05
CA GLU A 81 -12.04 -18.95 3.66
C GLU A 81 -11.15 -18.17 2.69
N ARG A 82 -11.10 -16.85 2.82
CA ARG A 82 -10.23 -15.97 2.02
C ARG A 82 -8.75 -16.31 2.19
N HIS A 83 -8.29 -16.43 3.44
CA HIS A 83 -6.90 -16.84 3.70
C HIS A 83 -6.54 -18.17 3.08
N MET A 84 -7.44 -19.14 3.15
CA MET A 84 -7.21 -20.49 2.60
C MET A 84 -7.20 -20.48 1.06
N GLU A 85 -8.01 -19.62 0.43
CA GLU A 85 -8.01 -19.46 -1.02
C GLU A 85 -6.70 -18.78 -1.48
N GLN A 86 -6.32 -17.65 -0.90
CA GLN A 86 -5.08 -16.96 -1.22
C GLN A 86 -3.84 -17.86 -1.00
N LEU A 87 -3.82 -18.68 0.06
CA LEU A 87 -2.76 -19.65 0.29
C LEU A 87 -2.70 -20.75 -0.78
N LYS A 88 -3.84 -21.24 -1.26
CA LYS A 88 -3.88 -22.22 -2.36
C LYS A 88 -3.38 -21.61 -3.66
N ASP A 89 -3.83 -20.38 -3.96
CA ASP A 89 -3.50 -19.71 -5.20
C ASP A 89 -2.03 -19.29 -5.28
N CYS A 90 -1.37 -19.04 -4.15
CA CYS A 90 0.07 -18.70 -4.15
C CYS A 90 0.99 -19.89 -4.50
N GLY A 91 0.46 -21.13 -4.53
CA GLY A 91 1.17 -22.31 -4.97
C GLY A 91 2.23 -22.86 -4.02
N ARG A 92 2.41 -22.29 -2.81
CA ARG A 92 3.31 -22.86 -1.80
C ARG A 92 2.63 -23.97 -1.02
N PRO A 93 3.28 -25.15 -0.82
CA PRO A 93 2.78 -26.19 0.06
C PRO A 93 2.63 -25.66 1.49
N PHE A 94 1.50 -25.95 2.12
CA PHE A 94 1.27 -25.56 3.49
C PHE A 94 0.66 -26.69 4.32
N LYS A 95 0.86 -26.61 5.65
CA LYS A 95 0.32 -27.53 6.63
C LYS A 95 -0.34 -26.74 7.76
N MET A 96 -1.61 -27.03 8.01
CA MET A 96 -2.28 -26.54 9.22
C MET A 96 -1.62 -27.16 10.46
N LEU A 97 -1.30 -26.33 11.46
CA LEU A 97 -0.88 -26.84 12.77
C LEU A 97 -2.11 -27.27 13.55
N GLU A 98 -2.01 -28.46 14.18
CA GLU A 98 -3.07 -28.97 15.06
C GLU A 98 -3.20 -28.07 16.30
N PRO A 99 -4.38 -27.47 16.56
CA PRO A 99 -4.55 -26.54 17.66
C PRO A 99 -4.46 -27.27 19.01
N LEU A 100 -3.81 -26.63 19.97
CA LEU A 100 -3.89 -27.06 21.37
C LEU A 100 -5.30 -26.76 21.91
N ALA A 101 -5.73 -27.49 22.94
CA ALA A 101 -7.00 -27.23 23.61
C ALA A 101 -6.92 -26.00 24.51
N GLY A 102 -8.05 -25.29 24.71
CA GLY A 102 -8.19 -24.19 25.64
C GLY A 102 -7.99 -22.80 25.01
N ASN A 103 -7.88 -21.77 25.86
CA ASN A 103 -7.77 -20.39 25.44
C ASN A 103 -6.45 -20.10 24.73
N ASN A 104 -6.46 -19.12 23.84
CA ASN A 104 -5.28 -18.69 23.07
C ASN A 104 -4.58 -19.87 22.35
N ALA A 105 -5.40 -20.80 21.84
CA ALA A 105 -4.92 -22.06 21.26
C ALA A 105 -3.99 -21.83 20.06
N GLY A 106 -4.27 -20.81 19.25
CA GLY A 106 -3.44 -20.45 18.11
C GLY A 106 -2.03 -20.03 18.51
N LEU A 107 -1.91 -19.02 19.38
CA LEU A 107 -0.62 -18.57 19.90
C LEU A 107 0.14 -19.71 20.59
N ARG A 108 -0.52 -20.49 21.44
CA ARG A 108 0.13 -21.57 22.20
C ARG A 108 0.65 -22.66 21.26
N THR A 109 -0.10 -22.99 20.22
CA THR A 109 0.32 -23.91 19.17
C THR A 109 1.56 -23.41 18.43
N LEU A 110 1.54 -22.14 18.04
CA LEU A 110 2.68 -21.49 17.37
C LEU A 110 3.90 -21.43 18.30
N PHE A 111 3.72 -21.02 19.54
CA PHE A 111 4.79 -20.92 20.53
C PHE A 111 5.42 -22.29 20.82
N LYS A 112 4.62 -23.34 21.00
CA LYS A 112 5.11 -24.72 21.17
C LYS A 112 6.11 -25.13 20.08
N LYS A 113 5.80 -24.76 18.83
CA LYS A 113 6.67 -25.09 17.69
C LYS A 113 7.93 -24.22 17.65
N TYR A 114 7.84 -22.93 17.99
CA TYR A 114 8.90 -21.96 17.75
C TYR A 114 9.53 -21.36 19.01
N GLN A 115 9.23 -21.87 20.23
CA GLN A 115 9.79 -21.36 21.46
C GLN A 115 11.33 -21.28 21.46
N GLY A 116 12.01 -22.17 20.75
CA GLY A 116 13.46 -22.13 20.59
C GLY A 116 14.00 -20.95 19.78
N ARG A 117 13.12 -20.23 19.04
CA ARG A 117 13.46 -18.99 18.35
C ARG A 117 13.28 -17.77 19.24
N VAL A 118 12.55 -17.89 20.36
CA VAL A 118 12.25 -16.80 21.28
C VAL A 118 13.35 -16.68 22.33
N LYS A 119 14.22 -15.70 22.18
CA LYS A 119 15.33 -15.44 23.12
C LYS A 119 14.89 -14.66 24.35
N ARG A 120 13.81 -13.87 24.22
CA ARG A 120 13.27 -13.03 25.31
C ARG A 120 11.78 -12.79 25.15
N MET A 121 11.13 -12.49 26.27
CA MET A 121 9.80 -11.92 26.33
C MET A 121 9.89 -10.50 26.87
N ILE A 122 9.18 -9.57 26.26
CA ILE A 122 9.18 -8.16 26.63
C ILE A 122 7.76 -7.81 27.05
N ILE A 123 7.59 -7.55 28.36
CA ILE A 123 6.27 -7.27 28.94
C ILE A 123 5.90 -5.83 28.64
N TYR A 124 4.75 -5.65 28.01
CA TYR A 124 4.13 -4.35 27.77
C TYR A 124 2.84 -4.17 28.58
N ASP A 125 2.38 -2.94 28.72
CA ASP A 125 1.10 -2.58 29.35
C ASP A 125 0.04 -2.41 28.26
N PRO A 126 -1.00 -3.26 28.20
CA PRO A 126 -2.07 -3.13 27.20
C PRO A 126 -2.85 -1.79 27.24
N ASN A 127 -2.76 -1.05 28.36
CA ASN A 127 -3.37 0.27 28.51
C ASN A 127 -2.43 1.43 28.11
N ARG A 128 -1.21 1.11 27.66
CA ARG A 128 -0.16 2.06 27.27
C ARG A 128 0.50 1.59 25.98
N ASP A 129 -0.15 1.84 24.86
CA ASP A 129 0.25 1.33 23.54
C ASP A 129 1.72 1.59 23.20
N TRP A 130 2.29 2.75 23.61
CA TRP A 130 3.70 3.03 23.36
C TRP A 130 4.66 1.99 23.95
N THR A 131 4.29 1.33 25.06
CA THR A 131 5.10 0.25 25.63
C THR A 131 5.11 -1.00 24.73
N CYS A 132 4.01 -1.27 24.02
CA CYS A 132 3.92 -2.33 23.02
C CYS A 132 4.79 -2.00 21.79
N TYR A 133 4.74 -0.76 21.28
CA TYR A 133 5.57 -0.36 20.14
C TYR A 133 7.07 -0.51 20.43
N LEU A 134 7.51 -0.09 21.63
CA LEU A 134 8.90 -0.30 22.04
C LEU A 134 9.24 -1.79 22.16
N ALA A 135 8.31 -2.59 22.70
CA ALA A 135 8.49 -4.03 22.80
C ALA A 135 8.58 -4.71 21.41
N LEU A 136 7.77 -4.29 20.44
CA LEU A 136 7.85 -4.75 19.05
C LEU A 136 9.21 -4.46 18.40
N MET A 137 9.68 -3.21 18.49
CA MET A 137 10.99 -2.82 17.96
C MET A 137 12.15 -3.56 18.65
N SER A 138 12.10 -3.68 19.97
CA SER A 138 13.10 -4.43 20.73
C SER A 138 13.07 -5.92 20.38
N ALA A 139 11.88 -6.52 20.26
CA ALA A 139 11.69 -7.90 19.84
C ALA A 139 12.28 -8.18 18.46
N ALA A 140 11.99 -7.30 17.49
CA ALA A 140 12.47 -7.38 16.11
C ALA A 140 13.99 -7.42 16.01
N GLN A 141 14.67 -6.63 16.84
CA GLN A 141 16.14 -6.52 16.81
C GLN A 141 16.85 -7.60 17.62
N GLN A 142 16.19 -8.17 18.63
CA GLN A 142 16.83 -9.04 19.62
C GLN A 142 16.30 -10.47 19.63
N GLY A 143 15.39 -10.82 18.71
CA GLY A 143 14.81 -12.16 18.62
C GLY A 143 13.87 -12.46 19.79
N GLY A 144 13.01 -11.51 20.14
CA GLY A 144 12.04 -11.62 21.22
C GLY A 144 10.59 -11.56 20.75
N ILE A 145 9.67 -11.57 21.72
CA ILE A 145 8.24 -11.33 21.48
C ILE A 145 7.67 -10.35 22.53
N PRO A 146 6.78 -9.43 22.13
CA PRO A 146 6.00 -8.65 23.08
C PRO A 146 4.96 -9.56 23.74
N VAL A 147 4.73 -9.39 25.03
CA VAL A 147 3.72 -10.14 25.79
C VAL A 147 3.03 -9.24 26.80
N SER A 148 1.71 -9.39 26.98
CA SER A 148 1.07 -8.92 28.21
C SER A 148 1.44 -9.82 29.39
N GLU A 149 1.20 -9.36 30.63
CA GLU A 149 1.47 -10.17 31.83
C GLU A 149 0.74 -11.52 31.78
N SER A 150 -0.53 -11.50 31.33
CA SER A 150 -1.34 -12.70 31.22
C SER A 150 -0.74 -13.69 30.22
N VAL A 151 -0.44 -13.23 29.01
CA VAL A 151 0.16 -14.06 27.94
C VAL A 151 1.53 -14.62 28.38
N LYS A 152 2.36 -13.79 29.04
CA LYS A 152 3.65 -14.25 29.60
C LYS A 152 3.43 -15.41 30.57
N ASN A 153 2.49 -15.25 31.53
CA ASN A 153 2.24 -16.27 32.54
C ASN A 153 1.75 -17.57 31.92
N ASP A 154 0.82 -17.51 30.95
CA ASP A 154 0.33 -18.68 30.22
C ASP A 154 1.49 -19.44 29.53
N LEU A 155 2.31 -18.71 28.76
CA LEU A 155 3.40 -19.35 28.00
C LEU A 155 4.52 -19.88 28.91
N THR A 156 4.88 -19.17 29.97
CA THR A 156 5.96 -19.62 30.86
C THR A 156 5.56 -20.80 31.73
N SER A 157 4.32 -20.84 32.22
CA SER A 157 3.83 -21.94 33.06
C SER A 157 3.62 -23.22 32.25
N GLU A 158 3.03 -23.12 31.05
CA GLU A 158 2.73 -24.27 30.22
C GLU A 158 3.98 -24.91 29.59
N PHE A 159 4.87 -24.07 29.05
CA PHE A 159 6.02 -24.56 28.27
C PHE A 159 7.33 -24.54 29.06
N HIS A 160 7.31 -24.18 30.36
CA HIS A 160 8.51 -24.06 31.22
C HIS A 160 9.63 -23.25 30.56
N TRP A 161 9.26 -22.19 29.81
CA TRP A 161 10.21 -21.38 29.06
C TRP A 161 11.14 -20.59 29.99
N GLN A 162 12.46 -20.64 29.72
CA GLN A 162 13.53 -20.12 30.59
C GLN A 162 14.32 -18.93 29.98
N GLY A 163 13.78 -18.28 28.97
CA GLY A 163 14.46 -17.15 28.32
C GLY A 163 14.44 -15.86 29.18
N LYS A 164 15.10 -14.83 28.68
CA LYS A 164 15.16 -13.53 29.35
C LYS A 164 13.80 -12.84 29.33
N VAL A 165 13.41 -12.24 30.46
CA VAL A 165 12.21 -11.38 30.57
C VAL A 165 12.64 -9.93 30.79
N GLU A 166 12.10 -9.00 30.03
CA GLU A 166 12.24 -7.55 30.19
C GLU A 166 10.88 -6.94 30.47
N ASP A 167 10.80 -5.94 31.35
CA ASP A 167 9.54 -5.27 31.69
C ASP A 167 9.58 -3.79 31.29
N PHE A 168 8.73 -3.42 30.33
CA PHE A 168 8.62 -2.04 29.83
C PHE A 168 7.46 -1.26 30.45
N ARG A 169 6.59 -1.90 31.23
CA ARG A 169 5.37 -1.28 31.79
C ARG A 169 5.63 -0.04 32.63
N SER A 170 6.56 -0.13 33.56
CA SER A 170 6.88 0.97 34.48
C SER A 170 8.04 1.85 34.00
N ARG A 171 8.80 1.37 33.01
CA ARG A 171 10.01 2.04 32.55
C ARG A 171 9.72 3.36 31.83
N PHE A 172 8.57 3.45 31.17
CA PHE A 172 8.19 4.61 30.36
C PHE A 172 6.80 5.11 30.76
N PRO A 173 6.71 5.97 31.81
CA PRO A 173 5.43 6.49 32.28
C PRO A 173 4.76 7.44 31.30
N LYS A 174 5.53 8.08 30.40
CA LYS A 174 5.04 9.02 29.40
C LYS A 174 5.44 8.59 27.98
N GLN A 175 4.53 8.81 27.06
CA GLN A 175 4.70 8.45 25.64
C GLN A 175 5.94 9.12 25.02
N MET A 176 6.13 10.40 25.22
CA MET A 176 7.26 11.15 24.63
C MET A 176 8.61 10.67 25.16
N GLU A 177 8.72 10.39 26.46
CA GLU A 177 9.93 9.82 27.07
C GLU A 177 10.27 8.45 26.46
N ALA A 178 9.23 7.64 26.17
CA ALA A 178 9.37 6.35 25.51
C ALA A 178 9.94 6.50 24.09
N TYR A 179 9.38 7.41 23.29
CA TYR A 179 9.86 7.62 21.92
C TYR A 179 11.24 8.28 21.88
N ASP A 180 11.55 9.20 22.78
CA ASP A 180 12.91 9.77 22.89
C ASP A 180 13.94 8.69 23.18
N TRP A 181 13.62 7.77 24.09
CA TRP A 181 14.47 6.62 24.34
C TRP A 181 14.57 5.70 23.11
N ALA A 182 13.47 5.44 22.41
CA ALA A 182 13.45 4.61 21.21
C ALA A 182 14.28 5.22 20.06
N LEU A 183 14.20 6.53 19.87
CA LEU A 183 15.02 7.25 18.88
C LEU A 183 16.52 7.08 19.16
N ALA A 184 16.93 7.15 20.42
CA ALA A 184 18.33 7.00 20.81
C ALA A 184 18.82 5.54 20.78
N ASN A 185 17.99 4.57 21.13
CA ASN A 185 18.41 3.19 21.42
C ASN A 185 17.94 2.16 20.39
N LEU A 186 16.80 2.36 19.73
CA LEU A 186 16.22 1.41 18.77
C LEU A 186 16.31 1.87 17.32
N MET A 187 16.15 3.18 17.05
CA MET A 187 16.19 3.75 15.69
C MET A 187 17.48 3.40 14.91
N PRO A 188 18.68 3.35 15.51
CA PRO A 188 19.89 2.94 14.79
C PRO A 188 19.83 1.53 14.22
N GLY A 189 19.08 0.61 14.86
CA GLY A 189 18.87 -0.77 14.41
C GLY A 189 17.65 -0.97 13.52
N CYS A 190 16.86 0.08 13.27
CA CYS A 190 15.68 0.00 12.43
C CYS A 190 16.02 0.12 10.94
N ASN A 191 15.22 -0.58 10.12
CA ASN A 191 15.24 -0.45 8.67
C ASN A 191 14.88 0.98 8.24
N LYS A 192 15.41 1.43 7.11
CA LYS A 192 15.20 2.79 6.58
C LYS A 192 14.31 2.85 5.33
N GLN A 193 13.85 1.71 4.83
CA GLN A 193 12.93 1.66 3.69
C GLN A 193 11.48 1.88 4.12
N VAL A 194 11.15 1.52 5.37
CA VAL A 194 9.79 1.58 5.91
C VAL A 194 9.76 2.19 7.31
N VAL A 195 8.69 2.93 7.59
CA VAL A 195 8.32 3.40 8.93
C VAL A 195 6.83 3.13 9.13
N PHE A 196 6.43 2.79 10.34
CA PHE A 196 5.07 2.33 10.61
C PHE A 196 4.34 3.25 11.58
N ALA A 197 3.13 3.66 11.16
CA ALA A 197 2.15 4.32 12.02
C ALA A 197 0.92 3.42 12.08
N VAL A 198 0.83 2.56 13.10
CA VAL A 198 -0.17 1.49 13.15
C VAL A 198 -0.56 1.17 14.59
N GLY A 199 -1.80 0.71 14.80
CA GLY A 199 -2.25 0.18 16.09
C GLY A 199 -1.49 -1.09 16.49
N SER A 200 -1.20 -1.25 17.78
CA SER A 200 -0.43 -2.38 18.31
C SER A 200 -1.13 -3.73 18.21
N GLN A 201 -2.45 -3.75 17.99
CA GLN A 201 -3.28 -4.96 17.93
C GLN A 201 -3.79 -5.25 16.51
N LEU A 202 -3.01 -4.91 15.48
CA LEU A 202 -3.38 -5.06 14.08
C LEU A 202 -2.45 -6.01 13.32
N PRO A 203 -2.92 -6.66 12.27
CA PRO A 203 -2.18 -7.73 11.58
C PRO A 203 -0.82 -7.31 11.01
N LEU A 204 -0.66 -6.05 10.60
CA LEU A 204 0.60 -5.53 10.06
C LEU A 204 1.81 -5.71 10.99
N VAL A 205 1.57 -5.98 12.28
CA VAL A 205 2.62 -6.23 13.30
C VAL A 205 3.60 -7.31 12.87
N ASP A 206 3.17 -8.33 12.13
CA ASP A 206 4.07 -9.37 11.62
C ASP A 206 5.17 -8.78 10.71
N TYR A 207 4.78 -7.86 9.83
CA TYR A 207 5.71 -7.21 8.92
C TYR A 207 6.54 -6.12 9.61
N VAL A 208 5.98 -5.40 10.60
CA VAL A 208 6.72 -4.47 11.46
C VAL A 208 7.93 -5.17 12.08
N VAL A 209 7.68 -6.34 12.69
CA VAL A 209 8.73 -7.13 13.35
C VAL A 209 9.70 -7.72 12.33
N ALA A 210 9.19 -8.32 11.26
CA ALA A 210 10.02 -8.97 10.24
C ALA A 210 10.95 -7.98 9.54
N SER A 211 10.46 -6.80 9.17
CA SER A 211 11.22 -5.75 8.50
C SER A 211 12.16 -4.97 9.43
N LYS A 212 11.99 -5.10 10.75
CA LYS A 212 12.67 -4.27 11.77
C LYS A 212 12.40 -2.78 11.58
N GLY A 213 11.18 -2.41 11.16
CA GLY A 213 10.83 -1.01 10.97
C GLY A 213 10.66 -0.25 12.30
N PHE A 214 10.83 1.06 12.27
CA PHE A 214 10.44 1.90 13.39
C PHE A 214 8.92 2.01 13.41
N VAL A 215 8.28 1.80 14.57
CA VAL A 215 6.82 1.82 14.72
C VAL A 215 6.39 2.76 15.83
N PHE A 216 5.29 3.47 15.59
CA PHE A 216 4.67 4.36 16.55
C PHE A 216 3.14 4.41 16.36
N GLY A 217 2.43 4.87 17.40
CA GLY A 217 0.98 5.10 17.38
C GLY A 217 0.68 6.47 17.99
N MET A 218 1.03 7.54 17.28
CA MET A 218 0.80 8.93 17.68
C MET A 218 -0.23 9.59 16.77
N ASP A 219 -0.96 10.55 17.30
CA ASP A 219 -1.87 11.39 16.54
C ASP A 219 -1.09 12.37 15.64
N PHE A 220 -1.35 12.36 14.32
CA PHE A 220 -0.62 13.20 13.36
C PHE A 220 -0.89 14.69 13.53
N ASN A 221 -2.00 15.07 14.12
CA ASN A 221 -2.33 16.47 14.41
C ASN A 221 -1.88 16.88 15.82
N GLY A 222 -2.24 16.07 16.83
CA GLY A 222 -1.95 16.36 18.23
C GLY A 222 -0.47 16.23 18.59
N ASP A 223 0.20 15.21 18.04
CA ASP A 223 1.62 14.89 18.33
C ASP A 223 2.54 15.23 17.15
N ARG A 224 2.15 16.18 16.32
CA ARG A 224 2.83 16.49 15.05
C ARG A 224 4.34 16.72 15.20
N ALA A 225 4.75 17.48 16.20
CA ALA A 225 6.17 17.81 16.41
C ALA A 225 7.03 16.56 16.69
N GLU A 226 6.47 15.61 17.43
CA GLU A 226 7.12 14.35 17.78
C GLU A 226 7.16 13.39 16.59
N VAL A 227 6.08 13.31 15.79
CA VAL A 227 6.06 12.55 14.56
C VAL A 227 7.10 13.08 13.58
N GLU A 228 7.16 14.39 13.38
CA GLU A 228 8.18 15.02 12.55
C GLU A 228 9.62 14.80 13.09
N LYS A 229 9.80 14.72 14.40
CA LYS A 229 11.09 14.39 15.02
C LYS A 229 11.54 12.98 14.64
N ILE A 230 10.62 11.99 14.62
CA ILE A 230 10.91 10.63 14.14
C ILE A 230 11.40 10.68 12.69
N PHE A 231 10.69 11.40 11.82
CA PHE A 231 11.04 11.49 10.40
C PHE A 231 12.40 12.16 10.17
N ARG A 232 12.71 13.23 10.90
CA ARG A 232 14.01 13.91 10.80
C ARG A 232 15.16 13.05 11.32
N THR A 233 14.95 12.33 12.42
CA THR A 233 16.01 11.54 13.08
C THR A 233 16.30 10.24 12.34
N GLY A 234 15.33 9.69 11.61
CA GLY A 234 15.40 8.35 11.05
C GLY A 234 16.41 8.16 9.92
N GLY A 235 16.86 9.23 9.26
CA GLY A 235 17.81 9.13 8.13
C GLY A 235 17.19 8.43 6.91
N TYR A 236 15.93 8.69 6.66
CA TYR A 236 15.14 8.13 5.56
C TYR A 236 15.46 8.80 4.21
N GLY A 237 15.18 8.09 3.11
CA GLY A 237 15.44 8.55 1.75
C GLY A 237 14.22 8.54 0.83
N VAL A 238 14.45 8.84 -0.44
CA VAL A 238 13.39 8.76 -1.46
C VAL A 238 12.88 7.32 -1.59
N GLY A 239 11.55 7.17 -1.72
CA GLY A 239 10.91 5.86 -1.79
C GLY A 239 10.60 5.24 -0.42
N THR A 240 11.07 5.82 0.69
CA THR A 240 10.65 5.38 2.02
C THR A 240 9.12 5.43 2.13
N SER A 241 8.54 4.35 2.62
CA SER A 241 7.08 4.23 2.81
C SER A 241 6.71 4.47 4.27
N LEU A 242 5.73 5.34 4.49
CA LEU A 242 4.94 5.36 5.73
C LEU A 242 3.82 4.34 5.60
N MET A 243 3.90 3.24 6.34
CA MET A 243 2.93 2.13 6.30
C MET A 243 2.02 2.12 7.54
N GLY A 244 0.81 1.64 7.37
CA GLY A 244 -0.21 1.57 8.42
C GLY A 244 -1.42 2.46 8.13
N TYR A 245 -2.17 2.81 9.16
CA TYR A 245 -3.27 3.77 9.06
C TYR A 245 -3.33 4.58 10.35
N ALA A 246 -2.90 5.84 10.28
CA ALA A 246 -2.96 6.77 11.39
C ALA A 246 -3.92 7.90 11.03
N ASN A 247 -4.95 8.10 11.83
CA ASN A 247 -6.01 9.09 11.66
C ASN A 247 -6.73 8.97 10.29
N THR A 248 -6.20 9.64 9.26
CA THR A 248 -6.62 9.53 7.86
C THR A 248 -5.41 9.57 6.93
N GLY A 249 -5.54 9.03 5.71
CA GLY A 249 -4.49 9.12 4.70
C GLY A 249 -4.11 10.56 4.36
N ASP A 250 -5.07 11.48 4.41
CA ASP A 250 -4.84 12.93 4.17
C ASP A 250 -3.95 13.57 5.23
N GLU A 251 -4.21 13.27 6.50
CA GLU A 251 -3.40 13.80 7.60
C GLU A 251 -2.01 13.19 7.60
N ALA A 252 -1.90 11.90 7.36
CA ALA A 252 -0.63 11.22 7.19
C ALA A 252 0.22 11.89 6.09
N ASN A 253 -0.36 12.16 4.93
CA ASN A 253 0.33 12.81 3.81
C ASN A 253 0.78 14.23 4.14
N LYS A 254 -0.08 15.07 4.75
CA LYS A 254 0.28 16.44 5.13
C LYS A 254 1.49 16.52 6.06
N VAL A 255 1.71 15.49 6.88
CA VAL A 255 2.83 15.43 7.82
C VAL A 255 4.05 14.71 7.23
N SER A 256 3.87 13.67 6.42
CA SER A 256 4.94 12.81 5.91
C SER A 256 5.55 13.28 4.58
N ASN A 257 4.73 13.81 3.66
CA ASN A 257 5.19 14.23 2.34
C ASN A 257 6.28 15.32 2.39
N PRO A 258 6.27 16.32 3.32
CA PRO A 258 7.37 17.27 3.48
C PRO A 258 8.73 16.63 3.83
N PHE A 259 8.73 15.36 4.25
CA PHE A 259 9.95 14.58 4.50
C PHE A 259 10.31 13.62 3.36
N GLY A 260 9.48 13.55 2.31
CA GLY A 260 9.69 12.69 1.15
C GLY A 260 9.19 11.26 1.32
N PHE A 261 8.29 11.02 2.28
CA PHE A 261 7.60 9.74 2.42
C PHE A 261 6.37 9.68 1.52
N GLY A 262 6.16 8.54 0.86
CA GLY A 262 4.86 8.17 0.33
C GLY A 262 4.10 7.34 1.36
N TYR A 263 2.77 7.43 1.34
CA TYR A 263 1.89 6.72 2.25
C TYR A 263 1.35 5.44 1.61
N VAL A 264 1.34 4.35 2.39
CA VAL A 264 0.78 3.05 2.01
C VAL A 264 -0.14 2.57 3.14
N ALA A 265 -1.44 2.76 2.96
CA ALA A 265 -2.43 2.31 3.93
C ALA A 265 -2.42 0.77 4.02
N SER A 266 -2.19 0.22 5.22
CA SER A 266 -1.88 -1.21 5.36
C SER A 266 -2.07 -1.79 6.77
N ASP A 267 -2.74 -1.11 7.67
CA ASP A 267 -2.91 -1.58 9.07
C ASP A 267 -3.60 -2.93 9.19
N LEU A 268 -4.56 -3.23 8.31
CA LEU A 268 -5.25 -4.52 8.22
C LEU A 268 -4.65 -5.45 7.16
N TYR A 269 -3.51 -5.10 6.58
CA TYR A 269 -2.77 -5.98 5.68
C TYR A 269 -2.13 -7.12 6.46
N ALA A 270 -2.58 -8.34 6.22
CA ALA A 270 -2.20 -9.53 6.99
C ALA A 270 -1.10 -10.34 6.32
N ASN A 271 -0.22 -10.91 7.15
CA ASN A 271 0.85 -11.81 6.71
C ASN A 271 1.88 -11.16 5.77
N GLY A 272 2.14 -9.86 5.94
CA GLY A 272 3.12 -9.14 5.12
C GLY A 272 4.51 -9.78 5.13
N SER A 273 4.95 -10.34 6.28
CA SER A 273 6.21 -11.07 6.39
C SER A 273 6.25 -12.37 5.59
N PHE A 274 5.11 -12.99 5.32
CA PHE A 274 5.02 -14.15 4.44
C PHE A 274 4.97 -13.72 2.97
N TRP A 275 4.09 -12.78 2.63
CA TRP A 275 3.87 -12.35 1.25
C TRP A 275 5.09 -11.66 0.64
N SER A 276 5.85 -10.89 1.40
CA SER A 276 7.10 -10.25 0.94
C SER A 276 8.23 -11.23 0.64
N SER A 277 8.04 -12.53 0.86
CA SER A 277 9.03 -13.57 0.54
C SER A 277 8.91 -14.14 -0.88
N PHE A 278 7.91 -13.71 -1.64
CA PHE A 278 7.79 -14.11 -3.04
C PHE A 278 8.68 -13.24 -3.93
N PRO A 279 9.17 -13.77 -5.06
CA PRO A 279 9.99 -13.01 -5.98
C PRO A 279 9.18 -11.88 -6.62
N ASP A 280 9.86 -10.79 -6.93
CA ASP A 280 9.28 -9.70 -7.71
C ASP A 280 8.97 -10.16 -9.13
N LYS A 281 7.92 -9.60 -9.71
CA LYS A 281 7.48 -9.92 -11.07
C LYS A 281 7.14 -8.66 -11.83
N THR A 282 7.31 -8.73 -13.14
CA THR A 282 6.84 -7.69 -14.07
C THR A 282 5.62 -8.16 -14.82
N TYR A 283 4.70 -7.25 -15.05
CA TYR A 283 3.41 -7.50 -15.67
C TYR A 283 3.20 -6.60 -16.87
N LYS A 284 2.29 -6.99 -17.74
CA LYS A 284 1.91 -6.20 -18.93
C LYS A 284 0.42 -6.31 -19.16
N GLN A 285 -0.17 -5.20 -19.55
CA GLN A 285 -1.52 -5.15 -20.05
C GLN A 285 -1.51 -4.76 -21.53
N THR A 286 -2.56 -5.15 -22.24
CA THR A 286 -2.76 -4.69 -23.61
C THR A 286 -2.94 -3.17 -23.62
N PRO A 287 -2.21 -2.42 -24.44
CA PRO A 287 -2.41 -0.99 -24.59
C PRO A 287 -3.84 -0.63 -24.98
N GLY A 288 -4.28 0.55 -24.62
CA GLY A 288 -5.61 1.06 -24.94
C GLY A 288 -5.83 1.14 -26.45
N LYS A 289 -7.03 0.77 -26.88
CA LYS A 289 -7.48 0.76 -28.27
C LYS A 289 -8.40 1.96 -28.53
N ALA A 290 -8.00 2.83 -29.45
CA ALA A 290 -8.82 3.95 -29.85
C ALA A 290 -10.03 3.50 -30.68
N ILE A 291 -11.17 4.14 -30.45
CA ILE A 291 -12.35 4.08 -31.30
C ILE A 291 -12.64 5.45 -31.91
N ALA A 292 -13.47 5.48 -32.95
CA ALA A 292 -13.90 6.75 -33.55
C ALA A 292 -14.85 7.50 -32.61
N ALA A 293 -14.40 8.62 -32.07
CA ALA A 293 -15.25 9.47 -31.23
C ALA A 293 -16.03 10.45 -32.09
N VAL A 294 -17.35 10.53 -31.85
CA VAL A 294 -18.26 11.39 -32.62
C VAL A 294 -19.00 12.36 -31.71
N PRO A 295 -19.33 13.57 -32.20
CA PRO A 295 -20.18 14.53 -31.49
C PRO A 295 -21.53 13.92 -31.08
N GLY A 296 -22.10 14.38 -29.98
CA GLY A 296 -23.38 13.90 -29.47
C GLY A 296 -23.32 12.64 -28.62
N LYS A 297 -22.15 11.99 -28.52
CA LYS A 297 -21.91 10.82 -27.66
C LYS A 297 -21.13 11.17 -26.39
N ILE A 298 -21.38 10.39 -25.33
CA ILE A 298 -20.64 10.44 -24.07
C ILE A 298 -19.83 9.16 -23.94
N TYR A 299 -18.50 9.30 -23.90
CA TYR A 299 -17.54 8.22 -23.66
C TYR A 299 -17.25 8.17 -22.17
N ALA A 300 -17.75 7.16 -21.48
CA ALA A 300 -17.73 7.04 -20.03
C ALA A 300 -16.83 5.92 -19.55
N SER A 301 -16.10 6.13 -18.48
CA SER A 301 -15.36 5.07 -17.78
C SER A 301 -15.79 4.98 -16.31
N ILE A 302 -15.67 3.78 -15.75
CA ILE A 302 -15.95 3.49 -14.35
C ILE A 302 -14.69 2.87 -13.75
N MET A 303 -14.30 3.30 -12.55
CA MET A 303 -13.15 2.76 -11.86
C MET A 303 -13.37 2.59 -10.36
N TRP A 304 -12.93 1.48 -9.80
CA TRP A 304 -12.76 1.32 -8.36
C TRP A 304 -11.48 2.01 -7.91
N SER A 305 -11.61 2.92 -6.93
CA SER A 305 -10.48 3.61 -6.30
C SER A 305 -9.91 2.81 -5.12
N ASP A 306 -9.11 3.50 -4.28
CA ASP A 306 -8.52 3.03 -3.01
C ASP A 306 -7.46 1.92 -3.15
N GLY A 307 -6.92 1.70 -4.35
CA GLY A 307 -5.86 0.73 -4.60
C GLY A 307 -4.46 1.14 -4.12
N ASP A 308 -4.30 2.32 -3.48
CA ASP A 308 -3.13 2.65 -2.67
C ASP A 308 -3.12 1.89 -1.33
N ASN A 309 -4.18 1.16 -1.05
CA ASN A 309 -4.59 0.60 0.21
C ASN A 309 -4.40 -0.92 0.18
N LEU A 310 -3.26 -1.43 0.65
CA LEU A 310 -2.92 -2.86 0.59
C LEU A 310 -3.97 -3.77 1.24
N GLN A 311 -4.62 -3.30 2.32
CA GLN A 311 -5.70 -4.07 2.93
C GLN A 311 -6.95 -4.10 2.07
N PHE A 312 -7.23 -3.05 1.28
CA PHE A 312 -8.32 -3.10 0.30
C PHE A 312 -7.99 -4.05 -0.83
N ASP A 313 -6.78 -4.00 -1.36
CA ASP A 313 -6.30 -4.92 -2.39
C ASP A 313 -6.43 -6.39 -1.94
N GLN A 314 -6.05 -6.67 -0.67
CA GLN A 314 -6.10 -8.03 -0.12
C GLN A 314 -7.51 -8.48 0.29
N ASN A 315 -8.41 -7.56 0.62
CA ASN A 315 -9.71 -7.88 1.23
C ASN A 315 -10.88 -7.37 0.38
N ALA A 316 -11.18 -6.07 0.41
CA ALA A 316 -12.39 -5.51 -0.17
C ALA A 316 -12.43 -5.63 -1.69
N LEU A 317 -11.36 -5.22 -2.39
CA LEU A 317 -11.29 -5.33 -3.85
C LEU A 317 -11.20 -6.78 -4.29
N TRP A 318 -10.47 -7.63 -3.52
CA TRP A 318 -10.44 -9.07 -3.77
C TRP A 318 -11.85 -9.68 -3.70
N ASN A 319 -12.66 -9.32 -2.69
CA ASN A 319 -14.05 -9.76 -2.58
C ASN A 319 -14.91 -9.26 -3.76
N LEU A 320 -14.76 -7.98 -4.15
CA LEU A 320 -15.49 -7.43 -5.30
C LEU A 320 -15.22 -8.20 -6.59
N TRP A 321 -14.01 -8.71 -6.78
CA TRP A 321 -13.62 -9.46 -7.96
C TRP A 321 -14.27 -10.85 -8.06
N HIS A 322 -14.97 -11.31 -7.03
CA HIS A 322 -15.80 -12.52 -7.04
C HIS A 322 -17.25 -12.26 -7.47
N ASP A 323 -17.66 -11.00 -7.70
CA ASP A 323 -19.00 -10.70 -8.21
C ASP A 323 -19.20 -11.34 -9.59
N PRO A 324 -20.27 -12.16 -9.79
CA PRO A 324 -20.51 -12.84 -11.06
C PRO A 324 -20.78 -11.90 -12.24
N ALA A 325 -21.15 -10.65 -11.99
CA ALA A 325 -21.32 -9.65 -13.06
C ALA A 325 -20.03 -8.97 -13.50
N ARG A 326 -18.89 -9.24 -12.81
CA ARG A 326 -17.58 -8.72 -13.25
C ARG A 326 -17.26 -9.18 -14.68
N GLY A 327 -16.68 -8.29 -15.48
CA GLY A 327 -16.38 -8.55 -16.88
C GLY A 327 -17.56 -8.38 -17.84
N SER A 328 -18.79 -8.12 -17.34
CA SER A 328 -19.95 -7.86 -18.19
C SER A 328 -19.99 -6.43 -18.76
N ILE A 329 -19.31 -5.50 -18.10
CA ILE A 329 -19.15 -4.10 -18.52
C ILE A 329 -17.70 -3.66 -18.27
N PRO A 330 -17.18 -2.64 -18.99
CA PRO A 330 -15.84 -2.13 -18.76
C PRO A 330 -15.73 -1.41 -17.41
N VAL A 331 -14.92 -1.95 -16.49
CA VAL A 331 -14.62 -1.34 -15.19
C VAL A 331 -13.14 -1.53 -14.89
N SER A 332 -12.44 -0.46 -14.53
CA SER A 332 -11.06 -0.57 -14.06
C SER A 332 -10.97 -0.67 -12.55
N THR A 333 -9.90 -1.28 -12.07
CA THR A 333 -9.59 -1.41 -10.64
C THR A 333 -8.23 -0.79 -10.38
N ALA A 334 -8.18 0.21 -9.50
CA ALA A 334 -6.92 0.72 -8.99
C ALA A 334 -6.31 -0.29 -8.01
N LEU A 335 -5.01 -0.55 -8.14
CA LEU A 335 -4.22 -1.38 -7.23
C LEU A 335 -2.90 -0.68 -6.89
N SER A 336 -2.30 -1.07 -5.78
CA SER A 336 -0.98 -0.60 -5.42
C SER A 336 0.11 -1.27 -6.26
N PRO A 337 0.96 -0.53 -6.97
CA PRO A 337 2.10 -1.13 -7.65
C PRO A 337 3.10 -1.75 -6.66
N THR A 338 3.03 -1.39 -5.37
CA THR A 338 3.87 -1.99 -4.33
C THR A 338 3.58 -3.48 -4.08
N LEU A 339 2.43 -3.98 -4.55
CA LEU A 339 2.10 -5.42 -4.51
C LEU A 339 3.15 -6.28 -5.22
N GLN A 340 3.85 -5.78 -6.23
CA GLN A 340 4.89 -6.56 -6.92
C GLN A 340 6.03 -7.00 -5.98
N GLU A 341 6.35 -6.22 -4.92
CA GLU A 341 7.30 -6.61 -3.89
C GLU A 341 6.63 -7.15 -2.61
N LEU A 342 5.51 -6.55 -2.21
CA LEU A 342 4.86 -6.90 -0.95
C LEU A 342 3.96 -8.13 -1.06
N ASN A 343 3.33 -8.37 -2.20
CA ASN A 343 2.45 -9.52 -2.42
C ASN A 343 2.27 -9.83 -3.92
N SER A 344 3.35 -10.24 -4.58
CA SER A 344 3.26 -10.61 -6.01
C SER A 344 2.26 -11.74 -6.31
N PRO A 345 2.00 -12.74 -5.42
CA PRO A 345 0.93 -13.71 -5.65
C PRO A 345 -0.48 -13.11 -5.73
N LEU A 346 -0.77 -12.08 -4.97
CA LEU A 346 -2.06 -11.39 -5.06
C LEU A 346 -2.18 -10.65 -6.41
N LEU A 347 -1.12 -10.03 -6.86
CA LEU A 347 -1.10 -9.36 -8.16
C LEU A 347 -1.20 -10.38 -9.31
N ASP A 348 -0.53 -11.55 -9.20
CA ASP A 348 -0.71 -12.68 -10.11
C ASP A 348 -2.17 -13.11 -10.19
N TRP A 349 -2.84 -13.21 -9.05
CA TRP A 349 -4.25 -13.58 -8.98
C TRP A 349 -5.12 -12.58 -9.75
N TYR A 350 -4.97 -11.27 -9.52
CA TYR A 350 -5.70 -10.25 -10.25
C TYR A 350 -5.47 -10.39 -11.77
N TYR A 351 -4.23 -10.49 -12.21
CA TYR A 351 -3.89 -10.65 -13.63
C TYR A 351 -4.48 -11.93 -14.23
N SER A 352 -4.47 -13.03 -13.49
CA SER A 352 -5.01 -14.33 -13.95
C SER A 352 -6.53 -14.33 -14.13
N LYS A 353 -7.23 -13.43 -13.45
CA LYS A 353 -8.69 -13.32 -13.47
C LYS A 353 -9.20 -12.23 -14.40
N MET A 354 -8.33 -11.42 -15.01
CA MET A 354 -8.74 -10.35 -15.93
C MET A 354 -9.54 -10.88 -17.11
N THR A 355 -10.55 -10.11 -17.49
CA THR A 355 -11.29 -10.24 -18.76
C THR A 355 -10.95 -9.07 -19.68
N ASP A 356 -11.49 -9.06 -20.91
CA ASP A 356 -11.33 -7.93 -21.84
C ASP A 356 -11.98 -6.63 -21.35
N ASN A 357 -12.89 -6.73 -20.39
CA ASN A 357 -13.57 -5.60 -19.73
C ASN A 357 -12.93 -5.18 -18.39
N ASP A 358 -11.73 -5.68 -18.10
CA ASP A 358 -10.98 -5.28 -16.91
C ASP A 358 -9.70 -4.50 -17.29
N GLU A 359 -9.37 -3.50 -16.49
CA GLU A 359 -8.08 -2.80 -16.50
C GLU A 359 -7.59 -2.67 -15.06
N LEU A 360 -6.32 -3.01 -14.83
CA LEU A 360 -5.63 -2.67 -13.60
C LEU A 360 -4.87 -1.36 -13.78
N MET A 361 -5.04 -0.43 -12.86
CA MET A 361 -4.43 0.89 -12.93
C MET A 361 -3.77 1.26 -11.61
N ALA A 362 -2.89 2.26 -11.62
CA ALA A 362 -2.25 2.72 -10.40
C ALA A 362 -3.25 3.45 -9.49
N GLY A 363 -3.25 3.09 -8.21
CA GLY A 363 -3.95 3.82 -7.16
C GLY A 363 -3.40 5.23 -6.95
N PRO A 364 -4.04 6.04 -6.13
CA PRO A 364 -3.56 7.39 -5.81
C PRO A 364 -2.18 7.36 -5.11
N THR A 365 -1.16 8.02 -5.60
CA THR A 365 -0.99 8.90 -6.77
C THR A 365 -0.02 8.23 -7.74
N GLY A 366 0.08 6.93 -7.75
CA GLY A 366 1.06 6.13 -8.48
C GLY A 366 1.76 5.14 -7.56
N LEU A 367 3.09 5.24 -7.35
CA LEU A 367 3.84 4.31 -6.50
C LEU A 367 3.28 4.21 -5.07
N GLN A 368 2.92 5.34 -4.50
CA GLN A 368 2.40 5.51 -3.14
C GLN A 368 1.42 6.67 -3.15
N PHE A 369 0.53 6.74 -2.17
CA PHE A 369 -0.34 7.90 -2.02
C PHE A 369 0.46 9.11 -1.53
N ILE A 370 0.43 10.19 -2.30
CA ILE A 370 1.02 11.48 -1.95
C ILE A 370 0.12 12.64 -2.37
N PHE A 371 0.27 13.78 -1.71
CA PHE A 371 -0.15 15.06 -2.23
C PHE A 371 1.01 15.70 -2.98
N ILE A 372 0.88 15.83 -4.29
CA ILE A 372 1.94 16.32 -5.19
C ILE A 372 2.51 17.65 -4.71
N GLN A 373 1.67 18.58 -4.25
CA GLN A 373 2.08 19.92 -3.79
C GLN A 373 2.91 19.88 -2.49
N ASP A 374 2.65 18.92 -1.62
CA ASP A 374 3.23 18.84 -0.27
C ASP A 374 4.50 17.99 -0.21
N PHE A 375 4.74 17.19 -1.25
CA PHE A 375 5.91 16.32 -1.29
C PHE A 375 7.22 17.12 -1.35
N LYS A 376 8.27 16.62 -0.72
CA LYS A 376 9.57 17.29 -0.60
C LYS A 376 10.21 17.59 -1.96
N ASP A 377 10.55 18.86 -2.23
CA ASP A 377 10.94 19.36 -3.55
C ASP A 377 12.16 18.66 -4.13
N ASP A 378 13.21 18.51 -3.33
CA ASP A 378 14.49 17.90 -3.75
C ASP A 378 14.40 16.39 -4.02
N LEU A 379 13.41 15.70 -3.45
CA LEU A 379 13.16 14.27 -3.66
C LEU A 379 12.10 13.98 -4.72
N PHE A 380 11.26 14.95 -5.06
CA PHE A 380 10.10 14.74 -5.93
C PHE A 380 10.44 14.24 -7.35
N PRO A 381 11.46 14.77 -8.06
CA PRO A 381 11.84 14.24 -9.37
C PRO A 381 12.31 12.78 -9.34
N ALA A 382 12.99 12.38 -8.26
CA ALA A 382 13.42 10.99 -8.08
C ALA A 382 12.22 10.09 -7.77
N TRP A 383 11.28 10.53 -6.94
CA TRP A 383 10.04 9.82 -6.67
C TRP A 383 9.19 9.63 -7.94
N CYS A 384 9.09 10.63 -8.82
CA CYS A 384 8.40 10.50 -10.11
C CYS A 384 9.04 9.44 -11.02
N LYS A 385 10.37 9.32 -11.03
CA LYS A 385 11.07 8.27 -11.77
C LYS A 385 10.77 6.89 -11.20
N LEU A 386 10.84 6.71 -9.89
CA LEU A 386 10.46 5.46 -9.23
C LEU A 386 9.00 5.10 -9.53
N THR A 387 8.09 6.08 -9.50
CA THR A 387 6.68 5.88 -9.87
C THR A 387 6.57 5.35 -11.31
N ARG A 388 7.31 5.92 -12.25
CA ARG A 388 7.32 5.44 -13.64
C ARG A 388 7.80 4.00 -13.73
N GLU A 389 8.93 3.68 -13.13
CA GLU A 389 9.54 2.35 -13.14
C GLU A 389 8.57 1.32 -12.55
N TRP A 390 8.09 1.56 -11.35
CA TRP A 390 7.22 0.63 -10.63
C TRP A 390 5.86 0.43 -11.28
N CYS A 391 5.22 1.51 -11.76
CA CYS A 391 3.94 1.38 -12.47
C CYS A 391 4.12 0.68 -13.82
N THR A 392 5.26 0.90 -14.51
CA THR A 392 5.57 0.20 -15.76
C THR A 392 5.77 -1.30 -15.50
N ASP A 393 6.53 -1.65 -14.46
CA ASP A 393 6.79 -3.05 -14.09
C ASP A 393 5.53 -3.75 -13.58
N ALA A 394 4.64 -3.03 -12.89
CA ALA A 394 3.32 -3.52 -12.53
C ALA A 394 2.35 -3.60 -13.72
N GLY A 395 2.68 -3.04 -14.89
CA GLY A 395 1.78 -2.98 -16.06
C GLY A 395 0.66 -1.97 -15.93
N PHE A 396 0.78 -0.97 -15.05
CA PHE A 396 -0.23 0.06 -14.79
C PHE A 396 0.08 1.31 -15.61
N TYR A 397 -0.67 1.52 -16.67
CA TYR A 397 -0.42 2.62 -17.62
C TYR A 397 -1.32 3.84 -17.41
N THR A 398 -2.33 3.73 -16.58
CA THR A 398 -3.24 4.81 -16.16
C THR A 398 -3.19 4.99 -14.66
N VAL A 399 -3.55 6.16 -14.17
CA VAL A 399 -3.48 6.49 -12.75
C VAL A 399 -4.65 7.35 -12.31
N ARG A 400 -5.09 7.14 -11.05
CA ARG A 400 -5.93 8.06 -10.31
C ARG A 400 -5.05 9.03 -9.52
N ILE A 401 -5.35 10.33 -9.53
CA ILE A 401 -4.70 11.32 -8.66
C ILE A 401 -5.74 12.09 -7.84
N TRP A 402 -5.35 12.46 -6.62
CA TRP A 402 -6.15 13.25 -5.69
C TRP A 402 -5.55 14.63 -5.49
N LEU A 403 -6.40 15.65 -5.31
CA LEU A 403 -6.01 17.02 -4.92
C LEU A 403 -4.84 17.58 -5.73
N ALA A 404 -4.78 17.30 -7.03
CA ALA A 404 -3.72 17.82 -7.87
C ALA A 404 -3.86 19.33 -8.06
N PRO A 405 -2.87 20.14 -7.69
CA PRO A 405 -2.91 21.56 -7.96
C PRO A 405 -2.86 21.79 -9.47
N PHE A 406 -3.75 22.65 -9.96
CA PHE A 406 -3.78 22.95 -11.38
C PHE A 406 -2.51 23.69 -11.80
N MET A 407 -1.76 23.09 -12.76
CA MET A 407 -0.59 23.71 -13.43
C MET A 407 0.54 24.22 -12.52
N SER A 408 0.70 23.65 -11.32
CA SER A 408 1.92 23.91 -10.54
C SER A 408 3.15 23.26 -11.20
N GLU A 409 4.35 23.77 -10.91
CA GLU A 409 5.61 23.25 -11.44
C GLU A 409 5.80 21.76 -11.08
N LYS A 410 5.44 21.36 -9.86
CA LYS A 410 5.44 19.95 -9.44
C LYS A 410 4.47 19.12 -10.24
N TYR A 411 3.26 19.62 -10.48
CA TYR A 411 2.28 18.89 -11.28
C TYR A 411 2.76 18.69 -12.73
N ILE A 412 3.38 19.73 -13.32
CA ILE A 412 4.00 19.64 -14.63
C ILE A 412 5.13 18.59 -14.65
N THR A 413 5.95 18.56 -13.62
CA THR A 413 7.02 17.56 -13.46
C THR A 413 6.43 16.15 -13.36
N TYR A 414 5.40 15.96 -12.54
CA TYR A 414 4.68 14.69 -12.42
C TYR A 414 4.15 14.20 -13.78
N MET A 415 3.39 15.04 -14.46
CA MET A 415 2.77 14.70 -15.75
C MET A 415 3.79 14.34 -16.83
N LYS A 416 4.97 14.96 -16.84
CA LYS A 416 6.03 14.69 -17.80
C LYS A 416 6.89 13.48 -17.45
N THR A 417 7.07 13.19 -16.17
CA THR A 417 8.08 12.21 -15.72
C THR A 417 7.48 10.85 -15.44
N CYS A 418 6.26 10.76 -14.86
CA CYS A 418 5.68 9.47 -14.47
C CYS A 418 5.26 8.59 -15.65
N GLY A 419 5.04 9.16 -16.85
CA GLY A 419 4.87 8.40 -18.09
C GLY A 419 3.53 7.70 -18.26
N PHE A 420 2.49 8.12 -17.54
CA PHE A 420 1.15 7.55 -17.68
C PHE A 420 0.50 7.85 -19.03
N ALA A 421 -0.25 6.90 -19.55
CA ALA A 421 -1.05 7.04 -20.77
C ALA A 421 -2.20 8.04 -20.59
N GLY A 422 -2.73 8.11 -19.38
CA GLY A 422 -3.79 9.02 -19.01
C GLY A 422 -3.96 9.12 -17.51
N VAL A 423 -4.60 10.19 -17.06
CA VAL A 423 -4.78 10.51 -15.66
C VAL A 423 -6.25 10.78 -15.35
N LEU A 424 -6.81 10.05 -14.41
CA LEU A 424 -8.11 10.35 -13.79
C LEU A 424 -7.88 11.25 -12.56
N GLY A 425 -8.52 12.41 -12.52
CA GLY A 425 -8.30 13.39 -11.47
C GLY A 425 -9.51 14.32 -11.26
N GLU A 426 -9.44 15.23 -10.28
CA GLU A 426 -10.54 16.10 -9.89
C GLU A 426 -10.86 17.21 -10.90
N ARG A 427 -9.90 17.59 -11.76
CA ARG A 427 -10.10 18.60 -12.81
C ARG A 427 -9.46 18.14 -14.09
N GLY A 428 -10.29 17.93 -15.10
CA GLY A 428 -9.85 17.48 -16.40
C GLY A 428 -9.31 18.61 -17.27
N ALA A 429 -8.20 18.35 -17.98
CA ALA A 429 -7.69 19.23 -19.01
C ALA A 429 -6.99 18.40 -20.08
N ILE A 430 -7.35 18.61 -21.35
CA ILE A 430 -6.65 18.05 -22.49
C ILE A 430 -5.69 19.11 -22.99
N GLN A 431 -4.40 18.84 -22.90
CA GLN A 431 -3.35 19.80 -23.25
C GLN A 431 -2.23 19.12 -24.03
N ALA A 432 -1.76 19.77 -25.10
CA ALA A 432 -0.65 19.27 -25.89
C ALA A 432 0.62 19.10 -25.07
N GLY A 433 1.35 18.00 -25.26
CA GLY A 433 2.59 17.72 -24.54
C GLY A 433 2.42 17.08 -23.15
N PHE A 434 1.17 16.79 -22.75
CA PHE A 434 0.85 16.10 -21.49
C PHE A 434 -0.02 14.87 -21.75
N PRO A 435 -0.01 13.86 -20.85
CA PRO A 435 -1.02 12.82 -20.90
C PRO A 435 -2.41 13.43 -20.72
N PRO A 436 -3.44 12.94 -21.44
CA PRO A 436 -4.79 13.44 -21.27
C PRO A 436 -5.27 13.19 -19.85
N LYS A 437 -6.00 14.16 -19.30
CA LYS A 437 -6.61 14.11 -17.98
C LYS A 437 -8.13 14.26 -18.11
N ILE A 438 -8.86 13.45 -17.37
CA ILE A 438 -10.33 13.52 -17.29
C ILE A 438 -10.73 13.73 -15.84
N ASP A 439 -11.74 14.56 -15.59
CA ASP A 439 -12.39 14.65 -14.28
C ASP A 439 -13.05 13.32 -13.97
N THR A 440 -12.94 12.92 -12.72
CA THR A 440 -13.70 11.77 -12.22
C THR A 440 -14.55 12.20 -11.03
N HIS A 441 -15.76 11.68 -10.97
CA HIS A 441 -16.75 12.01 -9.96
C HIS A 441 -16.84 10.87 -8.96
N GLY A 442 -16.63 11.18 -7.66
CA GLY A 442 -16.88 10.24 -6.57
C GLY A 442 -18.38 9.95 -6.47
N VAL A 443 -18.73 8.68 -6.25
CA VAL A 443 -20.13 8.21 -6.19
C VAL A 443 -20.31 7.34 -4.94
N SER A 444 -21.23 7.73 -4.06
CA SER A 444 -21.38 7.10 -2.75
C SER A 444 -22.33 5.90 -2.73
N ASN A 445 -23.18 5.76 -3.75
CA ASN A 445 -24.11 4.65 -3.89
C ASN A 445 -24.60 4.51 -5.35
N GLU A 446 -25.33 3.44 -5.61
CA GLU A 446 -25.82 3.06 -6.93
C GLU A 446 -26.81 4.05 -7.56
N GLU A 447 -27.71 4.65 -6.78
CA GLU A 447 -28.66 5.64 -7.31
C GLU A 447 -27.94 6.95 -7.67
N GLU A 448 -26.97 7.36 -6.87
CA GLU A 448 -26.13 8.51 -7.18
C GLU A 448 -25.33 8.27 -8.47
N LEU A 449 -24.83 7.04 -8.70
CA LEU A 449 -24.16 6.66 -9.92
C LEU A 449 -25.04 6.91 -11.16
N TYR A 450 -26.29 6.43 -11.11
CA TYR A 450 -27.26 6.67 -12.17
C TYR A 450 -27.51 8.16 -12.39
N GLN A 451 -27.76 8.91 -11.30
CA GLN A 451 -28.10 10.33 -11.39
C GLN A 451 -26.94 11.15 -11.94
N GLN A 452 -25.71 10.86 -11.52
CA GLN A 452 -24.52 11.56 -12.04
C GLN A 452 -24.28 11.23 -13.52
N PHE A 453 -24.45 9.99 -13.97
CA PHE A 453 -24.42 9.68 -15.39
C PHE A 453 -25.51 10.45 -16.14
N ALA A 454 -26.75 10.40 -15.70
CA ALA A 454 -27.87 11.07 -16.37
C ALA A 454 -27.69 12.60 -16.44
N ALA A 455 -26.97 13.19 -15.50
CA ALA A 455 -26.65 14.61 -15.46
C ALA A 455 -25.64 15.05 -16.53
N VAL A 456 -24.79 14.15 -17.02
CA VAL A 456 -23.84 14.47 -18.09
C VAL A 456 -24.59 14.79 -19.38
N LYS A 457 -24.35 15.99 -19.92
CA LYS A 457 -25.03 16.43 -21.16
C LYS A 457 -24.16 16.11 -22.37
N PRO A 458 -24.75 15.52 -23.44
CA PRO A 458 -24.04 15.37 -24.71
C PRO A 458 -23.77 16.75 -25.32
N ASN A 459 -22.68 16.84 -26.07
CA ASN A 459 -22.34 18.03 -26.83
C ASN A 459 -22.46 17.71 -28.33
N LEU A 460 -23.36 18.38 -29.02
CA LEU A 460 -23.60 18.15 -30.46
C LEU A 460 -22.44 18.61 -31.37
N ARG A 461 -21.46 19.31 -30.82
CA ARG A 461 -20.29 19.81 -31.58
C ARG A 461 -19.00 19.04 -31.29
N ALA A 462 -18.97 18.22 -30.21
CA ALA A 462 -17.80 17.46 -29.80
C ALA A 462 -18.21 16.25 -28.96
N PRO A 463 -17.40 15.17 -28.94
CA PRO A 463 -17.59 14.08 -27.97
C PRO A 463 -17.38 14.58 -26.53
N VAL A 464 -18.09 13.97 -25.59
CA VAL A 464 -17.91 14.23 -24.15
C VAL A 464 -17.18 13.05 -23.53
N PHE A 465 -16.18 13.30 -22.70
CA PHE A 465 -15.46 12.27 -21.94
C PHE A 465 -15.71 12.48 -20.45
N ALA A 466 -16.14 11.43 -19.76
CA ALA A 466 -16.45 11.46 -18.33
C ALA A 466 -15.92 10.21 -17.64
N SER A 467 -15.63 10.31 -16.33
CA SER A 467 -15.22 9.17 -15.51
C SER A 467 -15.93 9.20 -14.16
N PHE A 468 -16.21 8.04 -13.60
CA PHE A 468 -16.94 7.87 -12.34
C PHE A 468 -16.19 6.89 -11.44
N THR A 469 -16.12 7.24 -10.17
CA THR A 469 -15.41 6.48 -9.14
C THR A 469 -16.37 6.08 -8.04
N PRO A 470 -16.99 4.88 -8.12
CA PRO A 470 -17.76 4.35 -6.99
C PRO A 470 -16.89 4.19 -5.75
N ILE A 471 -17.43 4.63 -4.60
CA ILE A 471 -16.80 4.44 -3.30
C ILE A 471 -17.13 3.02 -2.81
N VAL A 472 -16.10 2.19 -2.62
CA VAL A 472 -16.24 0.77 -2.28
C VAL A 472 -17.22 0.54 -1.12
N ALA A 473 -17.09 1.28 -0.03
CA ALA A 473 -17.96 1.15 1.15
C ALA A 473 -19.45 1.39 0.88
N GLY A 474 -19.81 2.21 -0.12
CA GLY A 474 -21.20 2.50 -0.48
C GLY A 474 -21.85 1.38 -1.28
N PHE A 475 -21.07 0.58 -2.00
CA PHE A 475 -21.54 -0.51 -2.87
C PHE A 475 -21.39 -1.89 -2.25
N THR A 476 -20.80 -2.01 -1.07
CA THR A 476 -20.52 -3.29 -0.41
C THR A 476 -21.36 -3.52 0.86
N LYS A 477 -22.39 -2.72 1.09
CA LYS A 477 -23.23 -2.81 2.31
C LYS A 477 -23.78 -4.22 2.56
N ASP A 478 -24.07 -4.95 1.48
CA ASP A 478 -24.67 -6.29 1.50
C ASP A 478 -23.75 -7.37 0.91
N GLY A 479 -22.43 -7.10 0.85
CA GLY A 479 -21.46 -8.06 0.35
C GLY A 479 -21.12 -7.92 -1.14
N MET A 480 -20.94 -9.01 -1.86
CA MET A 480 -20.22 -9.12 -3.12
C MET A 480 -20.99 -8.72 -4.41
N ASN A 481 -21.96 -7.79 -4.35
CA ASN A 481 -22.81 -7.49 -5.52
C ASN A 481 -22.52 -6.15 -6.20
N ALA A 482 -21.34 -5.59 -6.01
CA ALA A 482 -21.02 -4.24 -6.46
C ALA A 482 -20.97 -4.10 -8.00
N TYR A 483 -20.40 -5.06 -8.72
CA TYR A 483 -20.43 -5.07 -10.19
C TYR A 483 -21.84 -5.32 -10.73
N THR A 484 -22.61 -6.18 -10.07
CA THR A 484 -24.02 -6.43 -10.38
C THR A 484 -24.82 -5.13 -10.28
N GLU A 485 -24.61 -4.33 -9.22
CA GLU A 485 -25.29 -3.05 -9.06
C GLU A 485 -24.85 -2.00 -10.11
N ILE A 486 -23.57 -1.90 -10.38
CA ILE A 486 -23.06 -1.01 -11.44
C ILE A 486 -23.68 -1.40 -12.80
N LYS A 487 -23.70 -2.69 -13.12
CA LYS A 487 -24.32 -3.16 -14.36
C LYS A 487 -25.79 -2.79 -14.43
N ARG A 488 -26.53 -2.97 -13.35
CA ARG A 488 -27.95 -2.59 -13.27
C ARG A 488 -28.18 -1.10 -13.57
N GLN A 489 -27.31 -0.22 -13.03
CA GLN A 489 -27.42 1.22 -13.31
C GLN A 489 -27.01 1.57 -14.74
N VAL A 490 -26.03 0.88 -15.32
CA VAL A 490 -25.68 1.03 -16.73
C VAL A 490 -26.82 0.59 -17.65
N ASP A 491 -27.42 -0.57 -17.41
CA ASP A 491 -28.57 -1.08 -18.17
C ASP A 491 -29.76 -0.12 -18.10
N ARG A 492 -30.04 0.43 -16.91
CA ARG A 492 -31.07 1.46 -16.69
C ARG A 492 -30.79 2.73 -17.47
N LEU A 493 -29.53 3.16 -17.52
CA LEU A 493 -29.10 4.34 -18.24
C LEU A 493 -29.24 4.16 -19.76
N GLU A 494 -28.83 3.02 -20.29
CA GLU A 494 -28.95 2.67 -21.71
C GLU A 494 -30.42 2.60 -22.15
N ALA A 495 -31.29 2.04 -21.30
CA ALA A 495 -32.74 2.02 -21.55
C ALA A 495 -33.37 3.43 -21.55
N ALA A 496 -32.92 4.32 -20.66
CA ALA A 496 -33.43 5.70 -20.56
C ALA A 496 -32.88 6.62 -21.68
N TYR A 497 -31.68 6.35 -22.15
CA TYR A 497 -30.97 7.17 -23.13
C TYR A 497 -30.30 6.31 -24.20
N PRO A 498 -31.06 5.67 -25.08
CA PRO A 498 -30.50 4.79 -26.11
C PRO A 498 -29.42 5.50 -26.94
N ASP A 499 -28.34 4.78 -27.22
CA ASP A 499 -27.21 5.26 -28.03
C ASP A 499 -26.46 6.50 -27.52
N ARG A 500 -26.72 6.98 -26.30
CA ARG A 500 -26.07 8.17 -25.77
C ARG A 500 -24.67 7.90 -25.23
N TYR A 501 -24.49 6.75 -24.58
CA TYR A 501 -23.27 6.39 -23.89
C TYR A 501 -22.46 5.33 -24.65
N VAL A 502 -21.14 5.41 -24.49
CA VAL A 502 -20.19 4.39 -24.89
C VAL A 502 -19.30 4.14 -23.68
N PHE A 503 -19.45 3.00 -23.03
CA PHE A 503 -18.63 2.63 -21.88
C PHE A 503 -17.29 2.06 -22.35
N LEU A 504 -16.20 2.58 -21.78
CA LEU A 504 -14.82 2.21 -22.15
C LEU A 504 -13.99 1.99 -20.86
N LEU A 505 -12.99 1.16 -20.97
CA LEU A 505 -11.90 1.17 -20.00
C LEU A 505 -11.14 2.51 -20.08
N PRO A 506 -10.60 3.05 -18.98
CA PRO A 506 -9.78 4.27 -19.01
C PRO A 506 -8.68 4.25 -20.06
N LYS A 507 -7.95 3.14 -20.23
CA LYS A 507 -6.91 2.99 -21.26
C LYS A 507 -7.47 3.24 -22.68
N ASP A 508 -8.64 2.71 -22.99
CA ASP A 508 -9.29 2.87 -24.31
C ASP A 508 -9.87 4.28 -24.48
N GLN A 509 -10.42 4.84 -23.41
CA GLN A 509 -10.90 6.20 -23.38
C GLN A 509 -9.76 7.20 -23.64
N PHE A 510 -8.59 7.03 -23.00
CA PHE A 510 -7.42 7.87 -23.25
C PHE A 510 -6.82 7.68 -24.63
N ALA A 511 -6.80 6.47 -25.16
CA ALA A 511 -6.40 6.21 -26.55
C ALA A 511 -7.35 6.91 -27.54
N THR A 512 -8.66 6.88 -27.28
CA THR A 512 -9.70 7.57 -28.06
C THR A 512 -9.54 9.09 -28.01
N ILE A 513 -9.26 9.66 -26.82
CA ILE A 513 -8.97 11.10 -26.67
C ILE A 513 -7.75 11.51 -27.49
N ARG A 514 -6.66 10.74 -27.41
CA ARG A 514 -5.45 11.02 -28.19
C ARG A 514 -5.72 11.02 -29.68
N ALA A 515 -6.45 10.03 -30.17
CA ALA A 515 -6.83 9.94 -31.59
C ALA A 515 -7.71 11.14 -32.01
N TYR A 516 -8.72 11.49 -31.23
CA TYR A 516 -9.65 12.57 -31.55
C TYR A 516 -8.97 13.96 -31.56
N TYR A 517 -8.08 14.23 -30.58
CA TYR A 517 -7.38 15.53 -30.48
C TYR A 517 -6.00 15.54 -31.15
N HIS A 518 -5.65 14.49 -31.91
CA HIS A 518 -4.34 14.35 -32.58
C HIS A 518 -3.14 14.56 -31.63
N LEU A 519 -3.25 14.07 -30.41
CA LEU A 519 -2.18 14.14 -29.43
C LEU A 519 -1.06 13.14 -29.76
N PRO A 520 0.20 13.41 -29.41
CA PRO A 520 1.29 12.49 -29.64
C PRO A 520 1.03 11.13 -28.98
N PRO A 521 1.62 10.04 -29.50
CA PRO A 521 1.55 8.74 -28.84
C PRO A 521 2.11 8.81 -27.40
N ASN A 522 1.80 7.80 -26.60
CA ASN A 522 2.35 7.72 -25.24
C ASN A 522 3.87 7.76 -25.29
N PRO A 523 4.51 8.47 -24.34
CA PRO A 523 5.96 8.50 -24.21
C PRO A 523 6.54 7.11 -23.88
#